data_30d6eec3932e2e276b896eedeafe45d1
#
_entry.id   30d6eec3932e2e276b896eedeafe45d1
#
_cell.length_a   1.000
_cell.length_b   1.000
_cell.length_c   1.000
_cell.angle_alpha   90.00
_cell.angle_beta   90.00
_cell.angle_gamma   90.00
#
_symmetry.space_group_name_H-M   'P 1'
#
loop_
_entity.id
_entity.type
_entity.pdbx_description
1 polymer ?
#
loop_
_entity_poly.entity_id
_entity_poly.type
_entity_poly.pdbx_seq_one_letter_code
_entity_poly.pdbx_strand_id
1 'polypeptide(L)'
;MPQWAGSCWYYLRYLDATNDGRFVGDSAEKYWMGTSSKEATPGVDLYVGGTEHAVLHLLYARFWHKALFDLGYVSSPEPFYKLVNQGLILGEDGQKMSKSRGNVVNPDEILEEFGADALRLYEMFMGPLEMVKPWNTKGVEGVYRFLGRVWRMFIDEQTEKTFEQQFTLSPKKGLELLSEIKFSDTVADFVPTQEQM
;
A
#
# COMPACT_ATOMS: atom_id res chain seq x y z
N MET A 1 12.04 26.50 8.47
CA MET A 1 12.22 26.19 7.04
C MET A 1 10.86 26.24 6.35
N PRO A 2 10.76 26.63 5.06
CA PRO A 2 9.51 26.60 4.33
C PRO A 2 8.91 25.19 4.28
N GLN A 3 7.61 25.08 4.07
CA GLN A 3 6.82 23.83 4.12
C GLN A 3 7.46 22.63 3.44
N TRP A 4 8.01 22.81 2.24
CA TRP A 4 8.56 21.72 1.43
C TRP A 4 9.99 21.32 1.78
N ALA A 5 10.72 22.18 2.49
CA ALA A 5 12.12 21.91 2.82
C ALA A 5 12.30 20.78 3.86
N GLY A 6 11.31 20.57 4.71
CA GLY A 6 11.33 19.45 5.67
C GLY A 6 11.11 18.09 5.01
N SER A 7 10.14 18.03 4.06
CA SER A 7 9.77 16.79 3.40
C SER A 7 10.69 16.38 2.24
N CYS A 8 11.57 17.25 1.77
CA CYS A 8 12.38 16.97 0.58
C CYS A 8 13.57 16.01 0.82
N TRP A 9 13.87 15.65 2.06
CA TRP A 9 14.97 14.75 2.42
C TRP A 9 14.56 13.62 3.39
N TYR A 10 13.25 13.43 3.64
CA TYR A 10 12.74 12.43 4.59
C TYR A 10 13.20 11.00 4.27
N TYR A 11 13.32 10.65 2.99
CA TYR A 11 13.78 9.33 2.54
C TYR A 11 15.19 9.01 3.00
N LEU A 12 16.08 10.03 3.14
CA LEU A 12 17.40 9.87 3.74
C LEU A 12 17.29 9.67 5.26
N ARG A 13 16.45 10.46 5.93
CA ARG A 13 16.26 10.34 7.38
C ARG A 13 15.71 8.99 7.80
N TYR A 14 14.85 8.39 6.98
CA TYR A 14 14.27 7.06 7.26
C TYR A 14 15.32 5.95 7.31
N LEU A 15 16.43 6.10 6.63
CA LEU A 15 17.53 5.11 6.63
C LEU A 15 18.22 5.01 8.01
N ASP A 16 18.17 6.08 8.81
CA ASP A 16 18.87 6.17 10.09
C ASP A 16 18.15 7.12 11.05
N ALA A 17 16.89 6.79 11.33
CA ALA A 17 15.94 7.68 12.03
C ALA A 17 16.34 8.01 13.47
N THR A 18 17.13 7.16 14.13
CA THR A 18 17.57 7.32 15.53
C THR A 18 18.96 7.96 15.68
N ASN A 19 19.57 8.37 14.60
CA ASN A 19 20.89 9.01 14.65
C ASN A 19 20.78 10.47 15.07
N ASP A 20 21.26 10.81 16.26
CA ASP A 20 21.22 12.16 16.80
C ASP A 20 22.40 13.03 16.33
N GLY A 21 23.47 12.44 15.81
CA GLY A 21 24.67 13.15 15.38
C GLY A 21 24.64 13.63 13.94
N ARG A 22 23.90 12.93 13.07
CA ARG A 22 23.84 13.18 11.61
C ARG A 22 22.42 12.92 11.09
N PHE A 23 22.07 13.52 9.95
CA PHE A 23 20.77 13.26 9.33
C PHE A 23 20.68 11.84 8.73
N VAL A 24 21.85 11.25 8.35
CA VAL A 24 22.04 9.84 8.01
C VAL A 24 23.49 9.47 8.21
N GLY A 25 23.79 8.29 8.74
CA GLY A 25 25.14 7.76 8.87
C GLY A 25 25.67 7.21 7.54
N ASP A 26 26.97 7.33 7.30
CA ASP A 26 27.62 6.93 6.04
C ASP A 26 27.41 5.45 5.70
N SER A 27 27.38 4.57 6.71
CA SER A 27 27.15 3.13 6.49
C SER A 27 25.71 2.82 6.08
N ALA A 28 24.72 3.48 6.70
CA ALA A 28 23.33 3.32 6.36
C ALA A 28 23.04 3.87 4.96
N GLU A 29 23.57 5.06 4.64
CA GLU A 29 23.42 5.67 3.33
C GLU A 29 24.02 4.78 2.24
N LYS A 30 25.26 4.31 2.40
CA LYS A 30 25.91 3.44 1.42
C LYS A 30 25.22 2.10 1.25
N TYR A 31 24.65 1.55 2.30
CA TYR A 31 23.91 0.29 2.23
C TYR A 31 22.60 0.42 1.44
N TRP A 32 21.81 1.46 1.75
CA TRP A 32 20.49 1.62 1.18
C TRP A 32 20.43 2.42 -0.13
N MET A 33 21.34 3.37 -0.32
CA MET A 33 21.36 4.30 -1.46
C MET A 33 22.57 4.09 -2.41
N GLY A 34 23.56 3.37 -1.92
CA GLY A 34 24.81 3.17 -2.67
C GLY A 34 24.78 1.96 -3.60
N THR A 35 25.78 1.88 -4.44
CA THR A 35 26.04 0.73 -5.32
C THR A 35 26.89 -0.31 -4.60
N SER A 36 26.35 -1.00 -3.61
CA SER A 36 27.09 -2.03 -2.86
C SER A 36 27.36 -3.31 -3.68
N SER A 37 26.68 -3.50 -4.80
CA SER A 37 26.92 -4.56 -5.78
C SER A 37 26.98 -3.99 -7.20
N LYS A 38 27.56 -4.76 -8.15
CA LYS A 38 27.59 -4.35 -9.57
C LYS A 38 26.20 -4.22 -10.21
N GLU A 39 25.18 -4.80 -9.56
CA GLU A 39 23.79 -4.78 -10.00
C GLU A 39 22.96 -3.74 -9.23
N ALA A 40 23.50 -3.16 -8.17
CA ALA A 40 22.80 -2.17 -7.37
C ALA A 40 22.69 -0.84 -8.12
N THR A 41 21.50 -0.31 -8.11
CA THR A 41 21.18 0.99 -8.69
C THR A 41 21.31 2.08 -7.63
N PRO A 42 22.00 3.21 -7.92
CA PRO A 42 22.17 4.27 -6.94
C PRO A 42 20.84 4.99 -6.68
N GLY A 43 20.62 5.39 -5.43
CA GLY A 43 19.43 6.07 -4.99
C GLY A 43 18.32 5.13 -4.50
N VAL A 44 17.13 5.65 -4.23
CA VAL A 44 15.95 4.86 -3.87
C VAL A 44 15.51 4.03 -5.09
N ASP A 45 15.40 2.71 -4.93
CA ASP A 45 15.10 1.79 -6.02
C ASP A 45 13.76 2.09 -6.72
N LEU A 46 12.72 2.40 -5.92
CA LEU A 46 11.38 2.71 -6.41
C LEU A 46 10.76 3.83 -5.60
N TYR A 47 10.35 4.90 -6.25
CA TYR A 47 9.65 6.02 -5.65
C TYR A 47 8.29 6.22 -6.33
N VAL A 48 7.22 6.10 -5.56
CA VAL A 48 5.84 6.16 -6.07
C VAL A 48 5.14 7.40 -5.53
N GLY A 49 4.52 8.17 -6.41
CA GLY A 49 3.79 9.36 -5.99
C GLY A 49 2.97 9.98 -7.13
N GLY A 50 1.99 10.83 -6.76
CA GLY A 50 1.15 11.52 -7.73
C GLY A 50 1.92 12.50 -8.62
N THR A 51 1.44 12.70 -9.84
CA THR A 51 2.04 13.62 -10.84
C THR A 51 2.05 15.07 -10.37
N GLU A 52 1.17 15.45 -9.43
CA GLU A 52 1.11 16.78 -8.84
C GLU A 52 2.37 17.17 -8.07
N HIS A 53 3.14 16.18 -7.64
CA HIS A 53 4.41 16.41 -6.93
C HIS A 53 5.61 16.70 -7.84
N ALA A 54 5.45 16.57 -9.16
CA ALA A 54 6.55 16.78 -10.11
C ALA A 54 7.18 18.18 -10.02
N VAL A 55 6.38 19.22 -9.87
CA VAL A 55 6.82 20.62 -9.76
C VAL A 55 6.96 21.11 -8.31
N LEU A 56 6.63 20.29 -7.34
CA LEU A 56 6.71 20.62 -5.91
C LEU A 56 7.75 19.73 -5.22
N HIS A 57 7.29 18.69 -4.56
CA HIS A 57 8.13 17.81 -3.76
C HIS A 57 9.33 17.22 -4.55
N LEU A 58 9.10 16.68 -5.74
CA LEU A 58 10.16 16.03 -6.52
C LEU A 58 11.25 17.00 -6.97
N LEU A 59 10.88 18.23 -7.33
CA LEU A 59 11.84 19.27 -7.68
C LEU A 59 12.74 19.62 -6.49
N TYR A 60 12.15 19.84 -5.32
CA TYR A 60 12.91 20.15 -4.11
C TYR A 60 13.75 18.97 -3.63
N ALA A 61 13.21 17.75 -3.65
CA ALA A 61 13.94 16.55 -3.26
C ALA A 61 15.18 16.36 -4.13
N ARG A 62 15.04 16.49 -5.46
CA ARG A 62 16.16 16.37 -6.38
C ARG A 62 17.20 17.48 -6.20
N PHE A 63 16.76 18.73 -6.02
CA PHE A 63 17.66 19.85 -5.78
C PHE A 63 18.48 19.65 -4.50
N TRP A 64 17.82 19.30 -3.39
CA TRP A 64 18.50 19.03 -2.13
C TRP A 64 19.46 17.86 -2.24
N HIS A 65 19.06 16.79 -2.87
CA HIS A 65 19.93 15.62 -3.06
C HIS A 65 21.19 15.94 -3.83
N LYS A 66 21.07 16.70 -4.92
CA LYS A 66 22.22 17.17 -5.70
C LYS A 66 23.14 18.07 -4.90
N ALA A 67 22.60 19.00 -4.12
CA ALA A 67 23.39 19.84 -3.23
C ALA A 67 24.13 18.99 -2.17
N LEU A 68 23.46 17.99 -1.59
CA LEU A 68 24.10 17.07 -0.63
C LEU A 68 25.17 16.19 -1.29
N PHE A 69 24.99 15.80 -2.54
CA PHE A 69 25.99 15.08 -3.31
C PHE A 69 27.22 15.95 -3.57
N ASP A 70 27.04 17.20 -4.01
CA ASP A 70 28.14 18.15 -4.25
C ASP A 70 28.94 18.44 -2.95
N LEU A 71 28.26 18.40 -1.81
CA LEU A 71 28.87 18.55 -0.48
C LEU A 71 29.47 17.25 0.09
N GLY A 72 29.33 16.12 -0.60
CA GLY A 72 29.86 14.82 -0.19
C GLY A 72 29.11 14.12 0.93
N TYR A 73 27.83 14.46 1.14
CA TYR A 73 26.98 13.84 2.19
C TYR A 73 26.19 12.61 1.73
N VAL A 74 26.02 12.42 0.43
CA VAL A 74 25.36 11.25 -0.16
C VAL A 74 26.22 10.69 -1.30
N SER A 75 26.06 9.39 -1.57
CA SER A 75 26.92 8.66 -2.51
C SER A 75 26.42 8.69 -3.95
N SER A 76 25.17 9.04 -4.19
CA SER A 76 24.56 9.08 -5.52
C SER A 76 24.22 10.49 -5.98
N PRO A 77 24.35 10.83 -7.28
CA PRO A 77 24.01 12.16 -7.81
C PRO A 77 22.49 12.35 -8.00
N GLU A 78 21.69 11.28 -8.00
CA GLU A 78 20.24 11.33 -8.16
C GLU A 78 19.56 10.61 -6.99
N PRO A 79 18.42 11.15 -6.48
CA PRO A 79 17.75 10.60 -5.30
C PRO A 79 17.02 9.29 -5.57
N PHE A 80 16.47 9.12 -6.78
CA PHE A 80 15.58 8.03 -7.12
C PHE A 80 16.05 7.35 -8.41
N TYR A 81 16.16 6.02 -8.37
CA TYR A 81 16.47 5.23 -9.56
C TYR A 81 15.27 5.13 -10.48
N LYS A 82 14.10 4.77 -9.92
CA LYS A 82 12.86 4.66 -10.68
C LYS A 82 11.74 5.45 -10.01
N LEU A 83 11.15 6.36 -10.78
CA LEU A 83 9.96 7.11 -10.38
C LEU A 83 8.74 6.55 -11.12
N VAL A 84 7.70 6.23 -10.36
CA VAL A 84 6.40 5.82 -10.90
C VAL A 84 5.34 6.82 -10.44
N ASN A 85 4.71 7.50 -11.38
CA ASN A 85 3.61 8.41 -11.08
C ASN A 85 2.28 7.68 -11.21
N GLN A 86 1.49 7.74 -10.15
CA GLN A 86 0.14 7.18 -10.14
C GLN A 86 -0.86 8.20 -10.68
N GLY A 87 -1.90 7.68 -11.36
CA GLY A 87 -3.05 8.47 -11.79
C GLY A 87 -3.93 8.87 -10.61
N LEU A 88 -4.75 9.90 -10.81
CA LEU A 88 -5.72 10.32 -9.80
C LEU A 88 -6.94 9.38 -9.81
N ILE A 89 -7.47 9.09 -8.63
CA ILE A 89 -8.82 8.56 -8.46
C ILE A 89 -9.76 9.75 -8.35
N LEU A 90 -10.67 9.86 -9.31
CA LEU A 90 -11.68 10.92 -9.36
C LEU A 90 -12.92 10.50 -8.55
N GLY A 91 -13.77 11.45 -8.19
CA GLY A 91 -15.10 11.15 -7.68
C GLY A 91 -15.95 10.39 -8.71
N GLU A 92 -17.10 9.86 -8.28
CA GLU A 92 -18.04 9.19 -9.20
C GLU A 92 -18.55 10.12 -10.32
N ASP A 93 -18.50 11.43 -10.08
CA ASP A 93 -18.81 12.49 -11.03
C ASP A 93 -17.71 12.72 -12.09
N GLY A 94 -16.62 11.96 -12.04
CA GLY A 94 -15.47 12.11 -12.93
C GLY A 94 -14.63 13.36 -12.68
N GLN A 95 -14.83 14.06 -11.56
CA GLN A 95 -14.08 15.25 -11.18
C GLN A 95 -13.09 14.95 -10.07
N LYS A 96 -12.03 15.77 -9.97
CA LYS A 96 -11.08 15.66 -8.86
C LYS A 96 -11.83 15.76 -7.53
N MET A 97 -11.59 14.81 -6.63
CA MET A 97 -12.16 14.80 -5.29
C MET A 97 -11.76 16.05 -4.52
N SER A 98 -12.74 16.70 -3.90
CA SER A 98 -12.50 17.84 -3.03
C SER A 98 -13.61 17.95 -1.96
N LYS A 99 -13.23 18.34 -0.75
CA LYS A 99 -14.18 18.55 0.36
C LYS A 99 -15.23 19.62 0.02
N SER A 100 -14.84 20.66 -0.73
CA SER A 100 -15.75 21.73 -1.13
C SER A 100 -16.80 21.29 -2.15
N ARG A 101 -16.55 20.22 -2.90
CA ARG A 101 -17.50 19.62 -3.86
C ARG A 101 -18.38 18.54 -3.24
N GLY A 102 -17.99 17.99 -2.08
CA GLY A 102 -18.70 16.90 -1.45
C GLY A 102 -18.60 15.56 -2.19
N ASN A 103 -17.64 15.41 -3.11
CA ASN A 103 -17.45 14.21 -3.94
C ASN A 103 -16.27 13.33 -3.44
N VAL A 104 -15.84 13.53 -2.20
CA VAL A 104 -14.76 12.75 -1.58
C VAL A 104 -15.31 11.40 -1.14
N VAL A 105 -14.65 10.33 -1.54
CA VAL A 105 -14.86 8.99 -0.99
C VAL A 105 -13.87 8.80 0.16
N ASN A 106 -14.39 8.55 1.35
CA ASN A 106 -13.58 8.29 2.53
C ASN A 106 -13.21 6.79 2.57
N PRO A 107 -11.93 6.43 2.53
CA PRO A 107 -11.51 5.04 2.64
C PRO A 107 -12.00 4.35 3.91
N ASP A 108 -12.10 5.06 5.05
CA ASP A 108 -12.55 4.48 6.31
C ASP A 108 -13.99 3.96 6.22
N GLU A 109 -14.89 4.69 5.55
CA GLU A 109 -16.28 4.26 5.32
C GLU A 109 -16.33 3.00 4.45
N ILE A 110 -15.49 2.92 3.42
CA ILE A 110 -15.39 1.73 2.56
C ILE A 110 -14.81 0.54 3.34
N LEU A 111 -13.84 0.77 4.21
CA LEU A 111 -13.27 -0.26 5.07
C LEU A 111 -14.28 -0.82 6.07
N GLU A 112 -15.10 0.06 6.66
CA GLU A 112 -16.16 -0.34 7.60
C GLU A 112 -17.27 -1.14 6.91
N GLU A 113 -17.63 -0.77 5.68
CA GLU A 113 -18.74 -1.40 4.96
C GLU A 113 -18.34 -2.69 4.22
N PHE A 114 -17.18 -2.68 3.55
CA PHE A 114 -16.76 -3.77 2.64
C PHE A 114 -15.50 -4.51 3.09
N GLY A 115 -14.78 -3.99 4.07
CA GLY A 115 -13.51 -4.56 4.54
C GLY A 115 -12.29 -4.18 3.68
N ALA A 116 -11.11 -4.36 4.27
CA ALA A 116 -9.83 -3.98 3.66
C ALA A 116 -9.51 -4.79 2.39
N ASP A 117 -9.85 -6.07 2.37
CA ASP A 117 -9.56 -6.94 1.23
C ASP A 117 -10.36 -6.53 -0.01
N ALA A 118 -11.64 -6.14 0.16
CA ALA A 118 -12.47 -5.66 -0.92
C ALA A 118 -11.95 -4.33 -1.49
N LEU A 119 -11.58 -3.37 -0.64
CA LEU A 119 -11.00 -2.11 -1.08
C LEU A 119 -9.70 -2.34 -1.85
N ARG A 120 -8.75 -3.07 -1.29
CA ARG A 120 -7.45 -3.34 -1.91
C ARG A 120 -7.56 -4.08 -3.24
N LEU A 121 -8.42 -5.11 -3.29
CA LEU A 121 -8.65 -5.86 -4.53
C LEU A 121 -9.33 -4.99 -5.58
N TYR A 122 -10.26 -4.13 -5.18
CA TYR A 122 -10.90 -3.18 -6.09
C TYR A 122 -9.91 -2.16 -6.66
N GLU A 123 -9.02 -1.60 -5.84
CA GLU A 123 -7.98 -0.67 -6.32
C GLU A 123 -7.08 -1.34 -7.37
N MET A 124 -6.68 -2.59 -7.16
CA MET A 124 -5.92 -3.36 -8.14
C MET A 124 -6.73 -3.67 -9.41
N PHE A 125 -8.02 -3.90 -9.27
CA PHE A 125 -8.92 -4.20 -10.39
C PHE A 125 -9.23 -2.98 -11.26
N MET A 126 -9.19 -1.77 -10.72
CA MET A 126 -9.52 -0.53 -11.45
C MET A 126 -8.69 -0.29 -12.72
N GLY A 127 -7.56 -0.99 -12.87
CA GLY A 127 -6.69 -0.92 -14.05
C GLY A 127 -5.30 -0.36 -13.75
N PRO A 128 -4.52 0.02 -14.79
CA PRO A 128 -3.13 0.44 -14.64
C PRO A 128 -2.96 1.60 -13.66
N LEU A 129 -1.88 1.55 -12.87
CA LEU A 129 -1.60 2.52 -11.80
C LEU A 129 -1.51 3.97 -12.31
N GLU A 130 -0.99 4.16 -13.50
CA GLU A 130 -0.72 5.48 -14.10
C GLU A 130 -1.96 6.16 -14.66
N MET A 131 -3.06 5.42 -14.83
CA MET A 131 -4.28 5.95 -15.43
C MET A 131 -5.15 6.69 -14.42
N VAL A 132 -5.71 7.80 -14.84
CA VAL A 132 -6.77 8.51 -14.11
C VAL A 132 -8.08 7.71 -14.23
N LYS A 133 -8.78 7.51 -13.13
CA LYS A 133 -9.95 6.63 -13.05
C LYS A 133 -11.03 7.25 -12.16
N PRO A 134 -12.32 7.18 -12.54
CA PRO A 134 -13.41 7.53 -11.65
C PRO A 134 -13.62 6.42 -10.61
N TRP A 135 -13.93 6.80 -9.39
CA TRP A 135 -14.42 5.88 -8.37
C TRP A 135 -15.78 5.28 -8.78
N ASN A 136 -16.03 4.04 -8.42
CA ASN A 136 -17.30 3.38 -8.64
C ASN A 136 -17.61 2.43 -7.48
N THR A 137 -18.51 2.83 -6.59
CA THR A 137 -18.91 2.05 -5.41
C THR A 137 -19.52 0.69 -5.79
N LYS A 138 -20.27 0.62 -6.89
CA LYS A 138 -20.80 -0.68 -7.40
C LYS A 138 -19.70 -1.67 -7.78
N GLY A 139 -18.53 -1.15 -8.20
CA GLY A 139 -17.37 -1.99 -8.46
C GLY A 139 -16.82 -2.63 -7.19
N VAL A 140 -16.77 -1.87 -6.08
CA VAL A 140 -16.39 -2.40 -4.75
C VAL A 140 -17.34 -3.49 -4.29
N GLU A 141 -18.67 -3.26 -4.39
CA GLU A 141 -19.70 -4.27 -4.08
C GLU A 141 -19.50 -5.55 -4.91
N GLY A 142 -19.16 -5.40 -6.19
CA GLY A 142 -18.86 -6.53 -7.08
C GLY A 142 -17.71 -7.39 -6.58
N VAL A 143 -16.63 -6.74 -6.17
CA VAL A 143 -15.44 -7.39 -5.58
C VAL A 143 -15.77 -8.02 -4.23
N TYR A 144 -16.50 -7.33 -3.37
CA TYR A 144 -16.93 -7.86 -2.09
C TYR A 144 -17.75 -9.15 -2.25
N ARG A 145 -18.73 -9.16 -3.16
CA ARG A 145 -19.51 -10.36 -3.48
C ARG A 145 -18.65 -11.48 -4.07
N PHE A 146 -17.61 -11.14 -4.85
CA PHE A 146 -16.66 -12.13 -5.33
C PHE A 146 -15.89 -12.78 -4.19
N LEU A 147 -15.33 -11.99 -3.27
CA LEU A 147 -14.63 -12.50 -2.09
C LEU A 147 -15.54 -13.39 -1.22
N GLY A 148 -16.81 -12.98 -1.02
CA GLY A 148 -17.78 -13.80 -0.31
C GLY A 148 -18.08 -15.14 -1.00
N ARG A 149 -18.07 -15.20 -2.34
CA ARG A 149 -18.18 -16.48 -3.06
C ARG A 149 -16.95 -17.35 -2.85
N VAL A 150 -15.74 -16.76 -2.94
CA VAL A 150 -14.49 -17.48 -2.68
C VAL A 150 -14.48 -18.02 -1.26
N TRP A 151 -14.84 -17.20 -0.28
CA TRP A 151 -14.91 -17.63 1.12
C TRP A 151 -15.80 -18.85 1.31
N ARG A 152 -17.04 -18.83 0.78
CA ARG A 152 -17.99 -19.94 0.88
C ARG A 152 -17.58 -21.21 0.16
N MET A 153 -16.59 -21.14 -0.77
CA MET A 153 -16.00 -22.36 -1.34
C MET A 153 -15.13 -23.12 -0.33
N PHE A 154 -14.54 -22.41 0.64
CA PHE A 154 -13.56 -22.98 1.57
C PHE A 154 -14.12 -23.15 2.97
N ILE A 155 -15.01 -22.29 3.41
CA ILE A 155 -15.48 -22.23 4.80
C ILE A 155 -16.95 -22.68 4.87
N ASP A 156 -17.24 -23.55 5.82
CA ASP A 156 -18.61 -23.98 6.12
C ASP A 156 -19.40 -22.84 6.77
N GLU A 157 -20.58 -22.53 6.22
CA GLU A 157 -21.42 -21.40 6.67
C GLU A 157 -21.88 -21.51 8.12
N GLN A 158 -22.10 -22.74 8.62
CA GLN A 158 -22.54 -22.94 10.01
C GLN A 158 -21.40 -22.68 10.98
N THR A 159 -20.19 -23.09 10.63
CA THR A 159 -18.98 -22.82 11.41
C THR A 159 -18.65 -21.32 11.40
N GLU A 160 -18.82 -20.64 10.27
CA GLU A 160 -18.66 -19.18 10.15
C GLU A 160 -19.61 -18.43 11.08
N LYS A 161 -20.90 -18.73 11.05
CA LYS A 161 -21.92 -18.09 11.92
C LYS A 161 -21.60 -18.31 13.41
N THR A 162 -21.13 -19.48 13.77
CA THR A 162 -20.75 -19.78 15.14
C THR A 162 -19.54 -18.96 15.56
N PHE A 163 -18.53 -18.85 14.68
CA PHE A 163 -17.35 -18.02 14.92
C PHE A 163 -17.71 -16.54 15.06
N GLU A 164 -18.49 -15.98 14.16
CA GLU A 164 -18.93 -14.59 14.21
C GLU A 164 -19.66 -14.25 15.51
N GLN A 165 -20.58 -15.10 15.92
CA GLN A 165 -21.31 -14.93 17.18
C GLN A 165 -20.36 -14.91 18.38
N GLN A 166 -19.41 -15.84 18.44
CA GLN A 166 -18.46 -15.93 19.55
C GLN A 166 -17.46 -14.78 19.53
N PHE A 167 -17.01 -14.35 18.35
CA PHE A 167 -16.11 -13.22 18.20
C PHE A 167 -16.77 -11.91 18.65
N THR A 168 -18.04 -11.70 18.29
CA THR A 168 -18.80 -10.51 18.70
C THR A 168 -18.98 -10.46 20.21
N LEU A 169 -19.22 -11.60 20.86
CA LEU A 169 -19.38 -11.69 22.32
C LEU A 169 -18.04 -11.55 23.08
N SER A 170 -16.96 -12.07 22.54
CA SER A 170 -15.63 -12.01 23.14
C SER A 170 -14.55 -12.21 22.08
N PRO A 171 -13.90 -11.13 21.62
CA PRO A 171 -12.85 -11.22 20.57
C PRO A 171 -11.73 -12.19 20.91
N LYS A 172 -11.32 -12.26 22.19
CA LYS A 172 -10.28 -13.20 22.64
C LYS A 172 -10.72 -14.65 22.45
N LYS A 173 -11.95 -14.96 22.84
CA LYS A 173 -12.53 -16.30 22.68
C LYS A 173 -12.78 -16.63 21.21
N GLY A 174 -13.19 -15.64 20.41
CA GLY A 174 -13.32 -15.79 18.96
C GLY A 174 -12.00 -16.17 18.29
N LEU A 175 -10.89 -15.54 18.69
CA LEU A 175 -9.56 -15.88 18.17
C LEU A 175 -9.12 -17.31 18.54
N GLU A 176 -9.49 -17.81 19.71
CA GLU A 176 -9.23 -19.20 20.11
C GLU A 176 -9.97 -20.21 19.23
N LEU A 177 -11.15 -19.83 18.70
CA LEU A 177 -11.97 -20.67 17.82
C LEU A 177 -11.50 -20.68 16.35
N LEU A 178 -10.52 -19.87 15.96
CA LEU A 178 -10.00 -19.89 14.58
C LEU A 178 -9.52 -21.28 14.14
N SER A 179 -8.97 -22.06 15.06
CA SER A 179 -8.54 -23.45 14.81
C SER A 179 -9.70 -24.44 14.63
N GLU A 180 -10.91 -24.05 15.01
CA GLU A 180 -12.13 -24.88 14.91
C GLU A 180 -12.93 -24.61 13.62
N ILE A 181 -12.52 -23.61 12.81
CA ILE A 181 -13.17 -23.33 11.53
C ILE A 181 -12.98 -24.55 10.60
N LYS A 182 -14.09 -25.08 10.16
CA LYS A 182 -14.13 -26.20 9.22
C LYS A 182 -14.17 -25.72 7.79
N PHE A 183 -13.45 -26.41 6.93
CA PHE A 183 -13.58 -26.22 5.50
C PHE A 183 -14.93 -26.75 5.01
N SER A 184 -15.46 -26.13 3.95
CA SER A 184 -16.67 -26.64 3.28
C SER A 184 -16.41 -28.01 2.65
N ASP A 185 -17.44 -28.83 2.54
CA ASP A 185 -17.36 -30.15 1.89
C ASP A 185 -16.80 -30.07 0.46
N THR A 186 -17.05 -28.95 -0.23
CA THR A 186 -16.51 -28.69 -1.58
C THR A 186 -14.97 -28.70 -1.64
N VAL A 187 -14.29 -28.31 -0.55
CA VAL A 187 -12.84 -28.32 -0.47
C VAL A 187 -12.30 -29.65 -0.02
N ALA A 188 -13.04 -30.37 0.82
CA ALA A 188 -12.64 -31.72 1.27
C ALA A 188 -12.45 -32.67 0.09
N ASP A 189 -13.23 -32.52 -0.97
CA ASP A 189 -13.12 -33.30 -2.20
C ASP A 189 -11.92 -32.90 -3.09
N PHE A 190 -11.28 -31.75 -2.83
CA PHE A 190 -10.14 -31.24 -3.60
C PHE A 190 -8.79 -31.42 -2.89
N VAL A 191 -8.74 -31.97 -1.68
CA VAL A 191 -7.46 -32.28 -1.03
C VAL A 191 -6.80 -33.41 -1.80
N PRO A 192 -5.65 -33.20 -2.48
CA PRO A 192 -4.98 -34.24 -3.21
C PRO A 192 -4.60 -35.38 -2.26
N THR A 193 -4.95 -36.59 -2.62
CA THR A 193 -4.51 -37.78 -1.87
C THR A 193 -2.99 -37.87 -1.92
N GLN A 194 -2.37 -38.49 -0.92
CA GLN A 194 -0.90 -38.65 -0.87
C GLN A 194 -0.30 -39.28 -2.13
N GLU A 195 -1.10 -39.97 -2.94
CA GLU A 195 -0.66 -40.55 -4.24
C GLU A 195 -0.62 -39.52 -5.38
N GLN A 196 -1.13 -38.28 -5.18
CA GLN A 196 -1.15 -37.21 -6.19
C GLN A 196 -0.09 -36.12 -5.93
N MET A 197 0.68 -36.24 -4.85
CA MET A 197 1.84 -35.39 -4.54
C MET A 197 3.14 -36.08 -4.94
#